data_2923e74d5765cc359b56241c209490b0
#
_entry.id   2923e74d5765cc359b56241c209490b0
#
_cell.length_a   1.000
_cell.length_b   1.000
_cell.length_c   1.000
_cell.angle_alpha   90.00
_cell.angle_beta   90.00
_cell.angle_gamma   90.00
#
_symmetry.space_group_name_H-M   'P 1'
#
loop_
_entity.id
_entity.type
_entity.pdbx_description
1 polymer ?
#
loop_
_entity_poly.entity_id
_entity_poly.type
_entity_poly.pdbx_seq_one_letter_code
_entity_poly.pdbx_strand_id
1 'polypeptide(L)'
;AMMAADIAPGLNRSFLAEQWTHLVPKKCWMDAAEDARYRIRNDIETDIQGFDIDGDVIKSARENAKLAGVDHLIHFQQRPVAELSHPKKYGFLITNPPYGERLEDKKDLPALYQTLGERYRALDSWSMYLITSYEDAERYLGKKADKNRKIYNGMLKTYFYQYAGPKPPRREKEQK
;
A
#
# COMPACT_ATOMS: atom_id res chain seq x y z
N ALA A 1 4.20 -4.22 5.17
CA ALA A 1 4.83 -5.33 5.88
C ALA A 1 6.26 -4.96 6.34
N MET A 2 7.17 -4.62 5.42
CA MET A 2 8.56 -4.24 5.79
C MET A 2 8.61 -3.15 6.87
N MET A 3 7.85 -2.07 6.74
CA MET A 3 7.78 -1.03 7.78
C MET A 3 7.25 -1.54 9.12
N ALA A 4 6.31 -2.47 9.13
CA ALA A 4 5.80 -3.04 10.37
C ALA A 4 6.85 -3.91 11.07
N ALA A 5 7.67 -4.62 10.29
CA ALA A 5 8.77 -5.46 10.77
C ALA A 5 10.09 -4.71 11.00
N ASP A 6 10.11 -3.38 10.81
CA ASP A 6 11.32 -2.53 10.86
C ASP A 6 12.45 -3.03 9.93
N ILE A 7 12.07 -3.55 8.76
CA ILE A 7 13.01 -4.01 7.74
C ILE A 7 13.38 -2.83 6.84
N ALA A 8 14.64 -2.44 6.84
CA ALA A 8 15.14 -1.37 5.99
C ALA A 8 15.12 -1.79 4.50
N PRO A 9 14.60 -0.96 3.59
CA PRO A 9 14.66 -1.22 2.16
C PRO A 9 16.12 -1.20 1.68
N GLY A 10 16.48 -2.15 0.84
CA GLY A 10 17.82 -2.19 0.25
C GLY A 10 18.83 -3.09 0.97
N LEU A 11 18.47 -3.78 2.04
CA LEU A 11 19.37 -4.77 2.68
C LEU A 11 19.78 -5.92 1.76
N ASN A 12 19.00 -6.18 0.71
CA ASN A 12 19.23 -7.26 -0.25
C ASN A 12 19.88 -6.79 -1.55
N ARG A 13 20.44 -5.58 -1.60
CA ARG A 13 21.13 -5.04 -2.77
C ARG A 13 22.34 -4.22 -2.37
N SER A 14 23.28 -4.02 -3.31
CA SER A 14 24.36 -3.05 -3.20
C SER A 14 23.94 -1.69 -3.76
N PHE A 15 24.63 -0.65 -3.34
CA PHE A 15 24.47 0.70 -3.84
C PHE A 15 25.73 1.16 -4.57
N LEU A 16 25.57 1.86 -5.68
CA LEU A 16 26.72 2.42 -6.41
C LEU A 16 27.60 3.31 -5.52
N ALA A 17 26.99 4.03 -4.59
CA ALA A 17 27.68 4.91 -3.64
C ALA A 17 28.65 4.16 -2.69
N GLU A 18 28.50 2.85 -2.50
CA GLU A 18 29.45 2.04 -1.72
C GLU A 18 30.85 2.00 -2.35
N GLN A 19 30.94 2.29 -3.66
CA GLN A 19 32.21 2.37 -4.38
C GLN A 19 32.95 3.70 -4.11
N TRP A 20 32.29 4.70 -3.54
CA TRP A 20 32.87 6.03 -3.27
C TRP A 20 33.60 6.05 -1.93
N THR A 21 34.55 5.14 -1.75
CA THR A 21 35.23 4.90 -0.47
C THR A 21 36.06 6.10 0.03
N HIS A 22 36.38 7.06 -0.86
CA HIS A 22 37.03 8.33 -0.52
C HIS A 22 36.07 9.34 0.14
N LEU A 23 34.73 9.18 -0.05
CA LEU A 23 33.71 10.01 0.58
C LEU A 23 33.13 9.34 1.83
N VAL A 24 32.81 8.05 1.71
CA VAL A 24 32.20 7.28 2.81
C VAL A 24 32.98 5.97 2.98
N PRO A 25 33.67 5.79 4.11
CA PRO A 25 34.39 4.56 4.40
C PRO A 25 33.47 3.32 4.33
N LYS A 26 33.97 2.23 3.78
CA LYS A 26 33.23 0.97 3.63
C LYS A 26 32.63 0.49 4.97
N LYS A 27 33.34 0.74 6.07
CA LYS A 27 32.86 0.41 7.43
C LYS A 27 31.53 1.05 7.75
N CYS A 28 31.28 2.30 7.34
CA CYS A 28 30.00 2.99 7.63
C CYS A 28 28.81 2.27 6.98
N TRP A 29 28.98 1.71 5.78
CA TRP A 29 27.97 0.92 5.10
C TRP A 29 27.71 -0.40 5.83
N MET A 30 28.78 -1.07 6.29
CA MET A 30 28.66 -2.31 7.04
C MET A 30 27.96 -2.10 8.38
N ASP A 31 28.37 -1.08 9.15
CA ASP A 31 27.78 -0.75 10.44
C ASP A 31 26.30 -0.38 10.30
N ALA A 32 25.93 0.40 9.28
CA ALA A 32 24.54 0.75 9.00
C ALA A 32 23.68 -0.46 8.60
N ALA A 33 24.24 -1.38 7.80
CA ALA A 33 23.54 -2.60 7.42
C ALA A 33 23.37 -3.55 8.60
N GLU A 34 24.36 -3.64 9.50
CA GLU A 34 24.29 -4.45 10.72
C GLU A 34 23.25 -3.89 11.70
N ASP A 35 23.26 -2.57 11.96
CA ASP A 35 22.26 -1.89 12.78
C ASP A 35 20.83 -2.10 12.22
N ALA A 36 20.68 -1.98 10.89
CA ALA A 36 19.38 -2.21 10.25
C ALA A 36 18.91 -3.66 10.40
N ARG A 37 19.80 -4.65 10.31
CA ARG A 37 19.44 -6.06 10.56
C ARG A 37 19.08 -6.33 12.01
N TYR A 38 19.78 -5.71 12.95
CA TYR A 38 19.52 -5.85 14.37
C TYR A 38 18.13 -5.33 14.78
N ARG A 39 17.60 -4.34 14.05
CA ARG A 39 16.28 -3.76 14.31
C ARG A 39 15.12 -4.59 13.79
N ILE A 40 15.38 -5.61 12.96
CA ILE A 40 14.30 -6.42 12.37
C ILE A 40 13.50 -7.10 13.48
N ARG A 41 12.19 -6.89 13.43
CA ARG A 41 11.23 -7.49 14.36
C ARG A 41 10.61 -8.72 13.74
N ASN A 42 10.89 -9.89 14.32
CA ASN A 42 10.37 -11.18 13.84
C ASN A 42 9.11 -11.63 14.62
N ASP A 43 8.73 -10.90 15.66
CA ASP A 43 7.67 -11.24 16.62
C ASP A 43 6.37 -10.48 16.37
N ILE A 44 6.22 -9.86 15.19
CA ILE A 44 5.05 -9.05 14.88
C ILE A 44 3.93 -9.86 14.23
N GLU A 45 2.72 -9.54 14.60
CA GLU A 45 1.51 -9.98 13.93
C GLU A 45 0.92 -8.84 13.10
N THR A 46 0.48 -9.14 11.90
CA THR A 46 -0.16 -8.18 11.01
C THR A 46 -1.44 -8.76 10.42
N ASP A 47 -2.32 -7.87 9.98
CA ASP A 47 -3.48 -8.23 9.16
C ASP A 47 -3.41 -7.44 7.84
N ILE A 48 -2.37 -7.74 7.07
CA ILE A 48 -2.14 -7.12 5.76
C ILE A 48 -2.67 -8.07 4.70
N GLN A 49 -3.57 -7.58 3.86
CA GLN A 49 -4.16 -8.34 2.78
C GLN A 49 -3.88 -7.64 1.45
N GLY A 50 -3.52 -8.40 0.43
CA GLY A 50 -3.30 -7.93 -0.93
C GLY A 50 -4.24 -8.65 -1.91
N PHE A 51 -4.97 -7.88 -2.70
CA PHE A 51 -5.94 -8.39 -3.67
C PHE A 51 -5.65 -7.85 -5.05
N ASP A 52 -5.78 -8.68 -6.05
CA ASP A 52 -5.82 -8.32 -7.45
C ASP A 52 -6.75 -9.28 -8.19
N ILE A 53 -7.37 -8.83 -9.28
CA ILE A 53 -8.20 -9.67 -10.14
C ILE A 53 -7.33 -10.60 -10.99
N ASP A 54 -6.09 -10.23 -11.25
CA ASP A 54 -5.12 -10.97 -12.06
C ASP A 54 -4.30 -11.93 -11.19
N GLY A 55 -4.42 -13.22 -11.49
CA GLY A 55 -3.68 -14.29 -10.79
C GLY A 55 -2.16 -14.22 -10.99
N ASP A 56 -1.68 -13.74 -12.14
CA ASP A 56 -0.24 -13.59 -12.40
C ASP A 56 0.35 -12.43 -11.59
N VAL A 57 -0.40 -11.34 -11.43
CA VAL A 57 -0.04 -10.25 -10.51
C VAL A 57 0.06 -10.75 -9.08
N ILE A 58 -0.89 -11.57 -8.62
CA ILE A 58 -0.86 -12.18 -7.28
C ILE A 58 0.35 -13.11 -7.10
N LYS A 59 0.69 -13.89 -8.12
CA LYS A 59 1.88 -14.74 -8.11
C LYS A 59 3.16 -13.91 -7.96
N SER A 60 3.32 -12.88 -8.77
CA SER A 60 4.45 -11.95 -8.72
C SER A 60 4.54 -11.23 -7.37
N ALA A 61 3.39 -10.84 -6.79
CA ALA A 61 3.33 -10.21 -5.48
C ALA A 61 3.82 -11.14 -4.36
N ARG A 62 3.44 -12.44 -4.41
CA ARG A 62 3.94 -13.45 -3.46
C ARG A 62 5.44 -13.68 -3.59
N GLU A 63 5.95 -13.75 -4.82
CA GLU A 63 7.39 -13.90 -5.08
C GLU A 63 8.18 -12.69 -4.53
N ASN A 64 7.70 -11.49 -4.78
CA ASN A 64 8.30 -10.26 -4.26
C ASN A 64 8.26 -10.20 -2.71
N ALA A 65 7.18 -10.64 -2.09
CA ALA A 65 7.08 -10.71 -0.63
C ALA A 65 8.09 -11.70 -0.03
N LYS A 66 8.30 -12.86 -0.69
CA LYS A 66 9.34 -13.83 -0.31
C LYS A 66 10.74 -13.23 -0.42
N LEU A 67 11.05 -12.55 -1.52
CA LEU A 67 12.34 -11.88 -1.71
C LEU A 67 12.58 -10.81 -0.64
N ALA A 68 11.53 -10.14 -0.18
CA ALA A 68 11.59 -9.17 0.89
C ALA A 68 11.54 -9.79 2.31
N GLY A 69 11.36 -11.10 2.44
CA GLY A 69 11.28 -11.81 3.72
C GLY A 69 10.01 -11.50 4.53
N VAL A 70 8.93 -11.09 3.88
CA VAL A 70 7.67 -10.66 4.54
C VAL A 70 6.41 -11.40 4.07
N ASP A 71 6.58 -12.49 3.36
CA ASP A 71 5.48 -13.29 2.82
C ASP A 71 4.57 -13.85 3.91
N HIS A 72 5.11 -14.19 5.06
CA HIS A 72 4.36 -14.65 6.24
C HIS A 72 3.50 -13.54 6.90
N LEU A 73 3.75 -12.27 6.58
CA LEU A 73 3.01 -11.11 7.12
C LEU A 73 1.87 -10.64 6.21
N ILE A 74 1.72 -11.21 5.00
CA ILE A 74 0.75 -10.73 4.02
C ILE A 74 -0.06 -11.90 3.47
N HIS A 75 -1.38 -11.76 3.50
CA HIS A 75 -2.28 -12.68 2.82
C HIS A 75 -2.62 -12.17 1.41
N PHE A 76 -2.13 -12.85 0.37
CA PHE A 76 -2.45 -12.52 -1.02
C PHE A 76 -3.52 -13.44 -1.59
N GLN A 77 -4.54 -12.85 -2.22
CA GLN A 77 -5.62 -13.59 -2.85
C GLN A 77 -6.01 -12.96 -4.19
N GLN A 78 -6.21 -13.80 -5.22
CA GLN A 78 -6.88 -13.36 -6.44
C GLN A 78 -8.34 -13.08 -6.12
N ARG A 79 -8.76 -11.81 -6.23
CA ARG A 79 -10.08 -11.38 -5.81
C ARG A 79 -10.48 -10.07 -6.48
N PRO A 80 -11.64 -9.98 -7.12
CA PRO A 80 -12.11 -8.73 -7.70
C PRO A 80 -12.53 -7.74 -6.59
N VAL A 81 -12.45 -6.44 -6.90
CA VAL A 81 -12.85 -5.37 -5.95
C VAL A 81 -14.31 -5.50 -5.53
N ALA A 82 -15.18 -6.06 -6.37
CA ALA A 82 -16.59 -6.29 -6.07
C ALA A 82 -16.82 -7.20 -4.84
N GLU A 83 -15.85 -8.01 -4.48
CA GLU A 83 -15.91 -8.91 -3.33
C GLU A 83 -15.18 -8.35 -2.10
N LEU A 84 -14.65 -7.13 -2.17
CA LEU A 84 -13.94 -6.51 -1.06
C LEU A 84 -14.85 -6.42 0.17
N SER A 85 -14.41 -7.06 1.25
CA SER A 85 -15.08 -7.04 2.55
C SER A 85 -14.08 -7.35 3.65
N HIS A 86 -14.28 -6.81 4.84
CA HIS A 86 -13.47 -7.10 6.01
C HIS A 86 -14.27 -6.96 7.29
N PRO A 87 -14.17 -7.89 8.25
CA PRO A 87 -14.96 -7.83 9.50
C PRO A 87 -14.40 -6.84 10.53
N LYS A 88 -13.11 -6.51 10.47
CA LYS A 88 -12.45 -5.62 11.42
C LYS A 88 -12.76 -4.16 11.09
N LYS A 89 -12.82 -3.33 12.13
CA LYS A 89 -12.97 -1.87 12.05
C LYS A 89 -11.61 -1.18 12.00
N TYR A 90 -11.63 0.11 11.62
CA TYR A 90 -10.47 1.02 11.65
C TYR A 90 -9.31 0.58 10.76
N GLY A 91 -9.58 -0.05 9.64
CA GLY A 91 -8.58 -0.46 8.68
C GLY A 91 -8.19 0.64 7.69
N PHE A 92 -7.24 0.29 6.80
CA PHE A 92 -6.77 1.15 5.73
C PHE A 92 -6.92 0.41 4.40
N LEU A 93 -7.62 1.03 3.44
CA LEU A 93 -7.67 0.60 2.05
C LEU A 93 -6.72 1.47 1.24
N ILE A 94 -5.70 0.88 0.63
CA ILE A 94 -4.74 1.59 -0.22
C ILE A 94 -4.83 0.98 -1.61
N THR A 95 -5.11 1.78 -2.63
CA THR A 95 -5.36 1.27 -3.97
C THR A 95 -4.86 2.21 -5.07
N ASN A 96 -4.44 1.60 -6.17
CA ASN A 96 -4.06 2.25 -7.42
C ASN A 96 -4.79 1.55 -8.58
N PRO A 97 -6.11 1.80 -8.74
CA PRO A 97 -6.89 1.15 -9.79
C PRO A 97 -6.50 1.67 -11.18
N PRO A 98 -6.91 0.98 -12.26
CA PRO A 98 -6.74 1.48 -13.62
C PRO A 98 -7.29 2.90 -13.81
N TYR A 99 -6.61 3.71 -14.63
CA TYR A 99 -7.05 5.10 -14.94
C TYR A 99 -7.55 5.26 -16.39
N GLY A 100 -7.57 4.18 -17.18
CA GLY A 100 -8.00 4.23 -18.58
C GLY A 100 -6.94 4.80 -19.51
N GLU A 101 -5.69 4.41 -19.35
CA GLU A 101 -4.63 4.77 -20.29
C GLU A 101 -4.89 4.17 -21.69
N ARG A 102 -5.59 3.03 -21.77
CA ARG A 102 -6.06 2.42 -23.01
C ARG A 102 -7.51 2.83 -23.28
N LEU A 103 -7.84 3.06 -24.54
CA LEU A 103 -9.20 3.47 -24.96
C LEU A 103 -10.28 2.45 -24.56
N GLU A 104 -9.94 1.16 -24.56
CA GLU A 104 -10.84 0.06 -24.18
C GLU A 104 -11.20 0.10 -22.68
N ASP A 105 -10.26 0.46 -21.82
CA ASP A 105 -10.44 0.50 -20.35
C ASP A 105 -11.38 1.63 -19.92
N LYS A 106 -11.49 2.71 -20.68
CA LYS A 106 -12.26 3.91 -20.29
C LYS A 106 -13.75 3.66 -20.09
N LYS A 107 -14.32 2.67 -20.77
CA LYS A 107 -15.76 2.37 -20.68
C LYS A 107 -16.12 1.73 -19.34
N ASP A 108 -15.22 0.97 -18.76
CA ASP A 108 -15.45 0.19 -17.54
C ASP A 108 -15.05 0.95 -16.26
N LEU A 109 -14.30 2.06 -16.40
CA LEU A 109 -13.88 2.87 -15.26
C LEU A 109 -15.04 3.37 -14.40
N PRO A 110 -16.13 3.92 -14.92
CA PRO A 110 -17.26 4.37 -14.11
C PRO A 110 -17.79 3.27 -13.18
N ALA A 111 -18.01 2.07 -13.71
CA ALA A 111 -18.52 0.93 -12.99
C ALA A 111 -17.51 0.44 -11.92
N LEU A 112 -16.21 0.40 -12.26
CA LEU A 112 -15.14 0.03 -11.32
C LEU A 112 -15.08 0.98 -10.14
N TYR A 113 -15.07 2.30 -10.38
CA TYR A 113 -14.98 3.30 -9.31
C TYR A 113 -16.28 3.37 -8.48
N GLN A 114 -17.43 3.16 -9.10
CA GLN A 114 -18.69 3.03 -8.36
C GLN A 114 -18.66 1.82 -7.42
N THR A 115 -18.26 0.65 -7.92
CA THR A 115 -18.11 -0.57 -7.12
C THR A 115 -17.10 -0.37 -5.98
N LEU A 116 -15.94 0.23 -6.26
CA LEU A 116 -14.94 0.56 -5.24
C LEU A 116 -15.54 1.45 -4.14
N GLY A 117 -16.28 2.49 -4.54
CA GLY A 117 -16.96 3.40 -3.61
C GLY A 117 -17.99 2.70 -2.74
N GLU A 118 -18.80 1.81 -3.32
CA GLU A 118 -19.79 1.01 -2.59
C GLU A 118 -19.14 0.08 -1.57
N ARG A 119 -18.09 -0.64 -1.97
CA ARG A 119 -17.34 -1.54 -1.09
C ARG A 119 -16.60 -0.79 0.02
N TYR A 120 -16.00 0.36 -0.30
CA TYR A 120 -15.39 1.20 0.73
C TYR A 120 -16.41 1.68 1.78
N ARG A 121 -17.59 2.12 1.37
CA ARG A 121 -18.65 2.53 2.32
C ARG A 121 -19.15 1.40 3.19
N ALA A 122 -19.07 0.15 2.74
CA ALA A 122 -19.42 -1.03 3.52
C ALA A 122 -18.38 -1.42 4.57
N LEU A 123 -17.14 -0.89 4.48
CA LEU A 123 -16.08 -1.12 5.46
C LEU A 123 -16.27 -0.18 6.66
N ASP A 124 -16.58 -0.73 7.82
CA ASP A 124 -16.87 0.06 9.03
C ASP A 124 -15.62 0.77 9.55
N SER A 125 -15.65 2.10 9.56
CA SER A 125 -14.61 2.95 10.14
C SER A 125 -13.25 2.90 9.41
N TRP A 126 -13.21 2.52 8.13
CA TRP A 126 -11.97 2.46 7.36
C TRP A 126 -11.61 3.81 6.75
N SER A 127 -10.31 4.03 6.61
CA SER A 127 -9.76 5.11 5.77
C SER A 127 -9.40 4.55 4.39
N MET A 128 -9.55 5.36 3.33
CA MET A 128 -9.11 4.98 1.99
C MET A 128 -8.10 5.98 1.45
N TYR A 129 -7.08 5.44 0.80
CA TYR A 129 -6.06 6.18 0.08
C TYR A 129 -6.01 5.68 -1.36
N LEU A 130 -6.27 6.57 -2.29
CA LEU A 130 -6.41 6.28 -3.71
C LEU A 130 -5.47 7.16 -4.52
N ILE A 131 -4.67 6.56 -5.40
CA ILE A 131 -3.93 7.30 -6.42
C ILE A 131 -4.55 7.01 -7.80
N THR A 132 -4.83 8.05 -8.58
CA THR A 132 -5.41 7.92 -9.92
C THR A 132 -5.21 9.18 -10.75
N SER A 133 -5.18 9.03 -12.08
CA SER A 133 -5.30 10.14 -13.03
C SER A 133 -6.73 10.30 -13.57
N TYR A 134 -7.67 9.44 -13.17
CA TYR A 134 -9.06 9.52 -13.60
C TYR A 134 -9.77 10.72 -12.97
N GLU A 135 -10.11 11.73 -13.79
CA GLU A 135 -10.64 13.01 -13.29
C GLU A 135 -12.02 12.89 -12.64
N ASP A 136 -12.86 11.96 -13.10
CA ASP A 136 -14.18 11.72 -12.54
C ASP A 136 -14.21 10.74 -11.33
N ALA A 137 -13.06 10.41 -10.77
CA ALA A 137 -12.93 9.42 -9.68
C ALA A 137 -13.86 9.73 -8.51
N GLU A 138 -13.87 10.95 -7.98
CA GLU A 138 -14.72 11.35 -6.85
C GLU A 138 -16.22 11.22 -7.16
N ARG A 139 -16.61 11.53 -8.41
CA ARG A 139 -18.00 11.43 -8.86
C ARG A 139 -18.50 9.99 -8.80
N TYR A 140 -17.73 9.06 -9.36
CA TYR A 140 -18.13 7.65 -9.39
C TYR A 140 -17.91 6.93 -8.05
N LEU A 141 -16.93 7.32 -7.25
CA LEU A 141 -16.81 6.87 -5.86
C LEU A 141 -18.01 7.30 -4.99
N GLY A 142 -18.75 8.34 -5.43
CA GLY A 142 -19.90 8.87 -4.70
C GLY A 142 -19.55 9.59 -3.38
N LYS A 143 -18.27 9.99 -3.22
CA LYS A 143 -17.79 10.73 -2.06
C LYS A 143 -16.64 11.64 -2.48
N LYS A 144 -16.68 12.90 -2.02
CA LYS A 144 -15.58 13.82 -2.16
C LYS A 144 -14.48 13.50 -1.15
N ALA A 145 -13.22 13.60 -1.56
CA ALA A 145 -12.08 13.36 -0.68
C ALA A 145 -11.92 14.44 0.38
N ASP A 146 -11.49 14.08 1.57
CA ASP A 146 -11.17 15.03 2.63
C ASP A 146 -9.94 15.87 2.29
N LYS A 147 -8.98 15.23 1.58
CA LYS A 147 -7.77 15.88 1.03
C LYS A 147 -7.39 15.24 -0.30
N ASN A 148 -6.83 16.05 -1.19
CA ASN A 148 -6.13 15.55 -2.36
C ASN A 148 -4.77 16.22 -2.53
N ARG A 149 -3.84 15.53 -3.16
CA ARG A 149 -2.54 16.04 -3.55
C ARG A 149 -2.28 15.70 -5.01
N LYS A 150 -1.93 16.70 -5.80
CA LYS A 150 -1.45 16.51 -7.16
C LYS A 150 -0.04 15.93 -7.11
N ILE A 151 0.19 14.84 -7.83
CA ILE A 151 1.48 14.16 -7.96
C ILE A 151 1.74 13.95 -9.45
N TYR A 152 2.98 14.13 -9.87
CA TYR A 152 3.40 13.79 -11.23
C TYR A 152 4.22 12.51 -11.20
N ASN A 153 3.82 11.54 -12.00
CA ASN A 153 4.60 10.33 -12.28
C ASN A 153 5.12 10.42 -13.72
N GLY A 154 6.34 10.95 -13.87
CA GLY A 154 6.83 11.38 -15.18
C GLY A 154 5.96 12.48 -15.75
N MET A 155 5.40 12.27 -16.95
CA MET A 155 4.48 13.19 -17.60
C MET A 155 3.01 13.03 -17.17
N LEU A 156 2.70 11.95 -16.46
CA LEU A 156 1.34 11.65 -16.04
C LEU A 156 0.98 12.43 -14.76
N LYS A 157 -0.05 13.26 -14.87
CA LYS A 157 -0.64 13.96 -13.74
C LYS A 157 -1.60 13.02 -13.01
N THR A 158 -1.32 12.73 -11.75
CA THR A 158 -2.17 11.93 -10.87
C THR A 158 -2.62 12.74 -9.65
N TYR A 159 -3.65 12.25 -8.98
CA TYR A 159 -4.13 12.78 -7.72
C TYR A 159 -4.10 11.69 -6.66
N PHE A 160 -3.57 12.04 -5.49
CA PHE A 160 -3.62 11.21 -4.30
C PHE A 160 -4.77 11.69 -3.40
N TYR A 161 -5.87 10.96 -3.48
CA TYR A 161 -7.08 11.22 -2.71
C TYR A 161 -7.01 10.52 -1.34
N GLN A 162 -7.45 11.22 -0.31
CA GLN A 162 -7.46 10.73 1.06
C GLN A 162 -8.88 10.85 1.62
N TYR A 163 -9.41 9.73 2.08
CA TYR A 163 -10.71 9.60 2.73
C TYR A 163 -10.46 9.12 4.15
N ALA A 164 -10.57 10.00 5.13
CA ALA A 164 -10.28 9.69 6.52
C ALA A 164 -11.48 8.99 7.18
N GLY A 165 -11.24 7.83 7.76
CA GLY A 165 -12.14 7.21 8.72
C GLY A 165 -11.96 7.78 10.13
N PRO A 166 -12.86 7.47 11.06
CA PRO A 166 -12.72 7.88 12.45
C PRO A 166 -11.52 7.22 13.10
N LYS A 167 -10.94 7.91 14.08
CA LYS A 167 -9.85 7.32 14.87
C LYS A 167 -10.40 6.23 15.79
N PRO A 168 -9.68 5.12 15.98
CA PRO A 168 -10.07 4.12 16.98
C PRO A 168 -10.12 4.77 18.38
N PRO A 169 -10.99 4.29 19.29
CA PRO A 169 -11.02 4.74 20.66
C PRO A 169 -9.63 4.53 21.31
N ARG A 170 -9.24 5.47 22.17
CA ARG A 170 -8.01 5.28 22.93
C ARG A 170 -8.17 4.07 23.83
N ARG A 171 -7.24 3.13 23.78
CA ARG A 171 -7.15 2.07 24.80
C ARG A 171 -6.90 2.77 26.14
N GLU A 172 -7.78 2.57 27.11
CA GLU A 172 -7.48 2.93 28.49
C GLU A 172 -6.19 2.20 28.88
N LYS A 173 -5.21 2.96 29.36
CA LYS A 173 -4.01 2.34 29.91
C LYS A 173 -4.46 1.56 31.13
N GLU A 174 -4.38 0.23 31.10
CA GLU A 174 -4.48 -0.57 32.31
C GLU A 174 -3.48 0.02 33.31
N GLN A 175 -4.03 0.62 34.35
CA GLN A 175 -3.23 1.06 35.50
C GLN A 175 -2.66 -0.19 36.14
N LYS A 176 -1.34 -0.39 35.97
CA LYS A 176 -0.57 -1.36 36.72
C LYS A 176 -0.19 -0.76 38.06
#